data_3715186a80e249b27416a41523206fb8
#
_entry.id   3715186a80e249b27416a41523206fb8
#
_cell.length_a   1.000
_cell.length_b   1.000
_cell.length_c   1.000
_cell.angle_alpha   90.00
_cell.angle_beta   90.00
_cell.angle_gamma   90.00
#
_symmetry.space_group_name_H-M   'P 1'
#
loop_
_entity.id
_entity.type
_entity.pdbx_description
1 polymer ?
#
loop_
_entity_poly.entity_id
_entity_poly.type
_entity_poly.pdbx_seq_one_letter_code
_entity_poly.pdbx_strand_id
1 'polypeptide(L)'
;MRSFIVFLCLIPVLLFSCQSVSLETQLKEAIKDKKAEIGIAVIIDGKDTVTVNNDTHYPLMSVFKFHQALALADYMGKRNQSLDTLLTVEKSDLKPDTYSPLRDKYPEGGFDMSIAELLKYTLQQSDNNACDILFHYQGGPDSANKYIRSLGIQDCEITHTENDMHEDLDFCYSNWSTPLAAAKLLEIFRREPLFAKEYKDFIYQTMVECQTGQDRLVAPLLDNGVIVGHKTGTGDRNAKGQQIGCNDIGFVVLPDGHTYSIAVFVKDSEESSPENSKIIADVSHIVYEYVMKTVK
;
A
#
# COMPACT_ATOMS: atom_id res chain seq x y z
N MET A 1 -6.00 -40.61 74.18
CA MET A 1 -6.25 -40.50 72.74
C MET A 1 -6.27 -39.01 72.40
N ARG A 2 -5.22 -38.50 71.70
CA ARG A 2 -5.15 -37.09 71.24
C ARG A 2 -5.50 -37.07 69.73
N SER A 3 -6.62 -36.51 69.38
CA SER A 3 -7.00 -36.30 67.95
C SER A 3 -6.22 -35.13 67.37
N PHE A 4 -5.43 -35.40 66.33
CA PHE A 4 -4.77 -34.37 65.49
C PHE A 4 -5.74 -33.94 64.40
N ILE A 5 -6.19 -32.70 64.44
CA ILE A 5 -6.99 -32.09 63.36
C ILE A 5 -5.95 -31.48 62.35
N VAL A 6 -5.85 -32.07 61.16
CA VAL A 6 -5.05 -31.51 60.06
C VAL A 6 -5.93 -30.47 59.33
N PHE A 7 -5.51 -29.20 59.44
CA PHE A 7 -6.14 -28.11 58.67
C PHE A 7 -5.47 -28.09 57.25
N LEU A 8 -6.25 -28.52 56.26
CA LEU A 8 -5.85 -28.46 54.88
C LEU A 8 -6.13 -27.04 54.37
N CYS A 9 -5.08 -26.15 54.27
CA CYS A 9 -5.19 -24.87 53.64
C CYS A 9 -5.28 -25.04 52.11
N LEU A 10 -6.44 -24.90 51.52
CA LEU A 10 -6.66 -24.74 50.10
C LEU A 10 -6.19 -23.33 49.69
N ILE A 11 -5.02 -23.26 49.06
CA ILE A 11 -4.55 -22.03 48.41
C ILE A 11 -5.28 -21.91 47.04
N PRO A 12 -6.09 -20.87 46.81
CA PRO A 12 -6.69 -20.66 45.48
C PRO A 12 -5.58 -20.30 44.50
N VAL A 13 -5.34 -21.15 43.50
CA VAL A 13 -4.51 -20.85 42.36
C VAL A 13 -5.29 -19.88 41.50
N LEU A 14 -5.02 -18.59 41.62
CA LEU A 14 -5.48 -17.57 40.70
C LEU A 14 -4.76 -17.81 39.35
N LEU A 15 -5.44 -18.48 38.43
CA LEU A 15 -5.06 -18.55 37.03
C LEU A 15 -5.28 -17.14 36.42
N PHE A 16 -4.22 -16.34 36.41
CA PHE A 16 -4.18 -15.14 35.58
C PHE A 16 -4.19 -15.61 34.13
N SER A 17 -5.37 -15.59 33.51
CA SER A 17 -5.48 -15.65 32.05
C SER A 17 -4.82 -14.38 31.50
N CYS A 18 -3.61 -14.53 30.98
CA CYS A 18 -2.95 -13.49 30.23
C CYS A 18 -3.73 -13.36 28.90
N GLN A 19 -4.79 -12.54 28.89
CA GLN A 19 -5.47 -12.18 27.65
C GLN A 19 -4.44 -11.44 26.79
N SER A 20 -4.11 -12.01 25.63
CA SER A 20 -3.25 -11.32 24.64
C SER A 20 -3.94 -10.02 24.22
N VAL A 21 -3.19 -8.93 24.28
CA VAL A 21 -3.69 -7.61 23.81
C VAL A 21 -4.06 -7.73 22.34
N SER A 22 -5.25 -7.26 21.95
CA SER A 22 -5.72 -7.33 20.58
C SER A 22 -4.79 -6.56 19.63
N LEU A 23 -4.72 -6.96 18.36
CA LEU A 23 -3.93 -6.25 17.34
C LEU A 23 -4.37 -4.78 17.25
N GLU A 24 -5.67 -4.51 17.24
CA GLU A 24 -6.20 -3.15 17.21
C GLU A 24 -5.67 -2.28 18.35
N THR A 25 -5.63 -2.81 19.57
CA THR A 25 -5.12 -2.09 20.75
C THR A 25 -3.62 -1.81 20.62
N GLN A 26 -2.83 -2.77 20.13
CA GLN A 26 -1.39 -2.60 19.92
C GLN A 26 -1.12 -1.52 18.86
N LEU A 27 -1.88 -1.52 17.76
CA LEU A 27 -1.75 -0.53 16.69
C LEU A 27 -2.13 0.88 17.18
N LYS A 28 -3.25 1.02 17.91
CA LYS A 28 -3.66 2.30 18.50
C LYS A 28 -2.62 2.87 19.45
N GLU A 29 -2.02 2.02 20.27
CA GLU A 29 -0.97 2.43 21.21
C GLU A 29 0.29 2.92 20.48
N ALA A 30 0.68 2.25 19.39
CA ALA A 30 1.87 2.62 18.61
C ALA A 30 1.77 4.00 17.93
N ILE A 31 0.57 4.46 17.63
CA ILE A 31 0.36 5.71 16.88
C ILE A 31 -0.19 6.87 17.74
N LYS A 32 -0.57 6.65 18.99
CA LYS A 32 -1.33 7.61 19.84
C LYS A 32 -0.67 8.96 20.03
N ASP A 33 0.67 9.00 20.09
CA ASP A 33 1.43 10.21 20.40
C ASP A 33 2.05 10.85 19.13
N LYS A 34 1.68 10.37 17.95
CA LYS A 34 2.20 10.89 16.69
C LYS A 34 1.43 12.11 16.22
N LYS A 35 2.16 13.10 15.72
CA LYS A 35 1.60 14.34 15.18
C LYS A 35 1.19 14.18 13.72
N ALA A 36 0.30 13.24 13.46
CA ALA A 36 -0.20 12.90 12.13
C ALA A 36 -1.57 12.23 12.24
N GLU A 37 -2.36 12.31 11.20
CA GLU A 37 -3.55 11.48 11.04
C GLU A 37 -3.13 10.14 10.42
N ILE A 38 -3.27 9.03 11.18
CA ILE A 38 -2.76 7.72 10.76
C ILE A 38 -3.90 6.73 10.64
N GLY A 39 -4.03 6.16 9.45
CA GLY A 39 -5.02 5.12 9.13
C GLY A 39 -4.36 3.79 8.82
N ILE A 40 -4.92 2.71 9.37
CA ILE A 40 -4.36 1.37 9.22
C ILE A 40 -5.49 0.39 8.89
N ALA A 41 -5.25 -0.52 7.96
CA ALA A 41 -6.07 -1.71 7.76
C ALA A 41 -5.20 -2.93 7.51
N VAL A 42 -5.61 -4.05 8.12
CA VAL A 42 -4.97 -5.36 7.94
C VAL A 42 -6.05 -6.39 7.67
N ILE A 43 -5.85 -7.23 6.66
CA ILE A 43 -6.71 -8.37 6.38
C ILE A 43 -5.83 -9.62 6.40
N ILE A 44 -6.06 -10.51 7.37
CA ILE A 44 -5.28 -11.73 7.58
C ILE A 44 -6.05 -12.90 6.95
N ASP A 45 -5.38 -13.67 6.09
CA ASP A 45 -5.89 -14.83 5.36
C ASP A 45 -7.21 -14.56 4.58
N GLY A 46 -7.48 -13.27 4.28
CA GLY A 46 -8.72 -12.83 3.63
C GLY A 46 -9.98 -12.97 4.50
N LYS A 47 -9.82 -13.07 5.80
CA LYS A 47 -10.92 -13.31 6.76
C LYS A 47 -10.94 -12.31 7.90
N ASP A 48 -9.88 -12.28 8.68
CA ASP A 48 -9.82 -11.45 9.89
C ASP A 48 -9.37 -10.05 9.52
N THR A 49 -10.21 -9.08 9.82
CA THR A 49 -9.98 -7.67 9.46
C THR A 49 -9.82 -6.82 10.73
N VAL A 50 -8.73 -6.04 10.76
CA VAL A 50 -8.46 -5.06 11.81
C VAL A 50 -8.26 -3.70 11.18
N THR A 51 -8.89 -2.66 11.72
CA THR A 51 -8.76 -1.28 11.23
C THR A 51 -8.53 -0.30 12.36
N VAL A 52 -7.81 0.78 12.05
CA VAL A 52 -7.65 1.94 12.92
C VAL A 52 -7.87 3.19 12.07
N ASN A 53 -8.74 4.10 12.53
CA ASN A 53 -9.08 5.37 11.85
C ASN A 53 -9.50 5.18 10.38
N ASN A 54 -10.39 4.20 10.11
CA ASN A 54 -10.79 3.85 8.75
C ASN A 54 -11.88 4.75 8.14
N ASP A 55 -12.45 5.64 8.90
CA ASP A 55 -13.50 6.58 8.49
C ASP A 55 -12.99 7.89 7.88
N THR A 56 -11.68 8.03 7.79
CA THR A 56 -10.98 9.18 7.18
C THR A 56 -10.60 8.89 5.73
N HIS A 57 -10.64 9.94 4.90
CA HIS A 57 -10.09 9.94 3.55
C HIS A 57 -8.59 10.30 3.60
N TYR A 58 -7.76 9.37 3.14
CA TYR A 58 -6.31 9.54 3.08
C TYR A 58 -5.85 9.79 1.65
N PRO A 59 -5.03 10.84 1.38
CA PRO A 59 -4.45 11.06 0.07
C PRO A 59 -3.65 9.83 -0.36
N LEU A 60 -3.96 9.28 -1.53
CA LEU A 60 -3.30 8.09 -2.05
C LEU A 60 -1.82 8.34 -2.34
N MET A 61 -1.48 9.55 -2.79
CA MET A 61 -0.18 9.81 -3.39
C MET A 61 0.13 8.70 -4.41
N SER A 62 1.37 8.39 -4.67
CA SER A 62 1.71 7.35 -5.67
C SER A 62 1.20 5.92 -5.36
N VAL A 63 0.47 5.68 -4.26
CA VAL A 63 -0.24 4.41 -4.04
C VAL A 63 -1.27 4.15 -5.15
N PHE A 64 -1.88 5.20 -5.71
CA PHE A 64 -2.86 5.04 -6.80
C PHE A 64 -2.28 4.41 -8.08
N LYS A 65 -0.96 4.36 -8.25
CA LYS A 65 -0.28 3.68 -9.35
C LYS A 65 -0.55 2.16 -9.37
N PHE A 66 -0.76 1.56 -8.20
CA PHE A 66 -1.25 0.18 -8.12
C PHE A 66 -2.67 0.05 -8.70
N HIS A 67 -3.56 0.95 -8.34
CA HIS A 67 -4.93 0.99 -8.87
C HIS A 67 -4.93 1.17 -10.40
N GLN A 68 -4.09 2.09 -10.88
CA GLN A 68 -3.87 2.33 -12.31
C GLN A 68 -3.40 1.05 -13.04
N ALA A 69 -2.42 0.33 -12.49
CA ALA A 69 -1.88 -0.88 -13.09
C ALA A 69 -2.93 -1.98 -13.24
N LEU A 70 -3.84 -2.13 -12.26
CA LEU A 70 -4.95 -3.08 -12.35
C LEU A 70 -5.94 -2.67 -13.46
N ALA A 71 -6.28 -1.39 -13.54
CA ALA A 71 -7.18 -0.88 -14.59
C ALA A 71 -6.55 -0.99 -15.99
N LEU A 72 -5.25 -0.76 -16.09
CA LEU A 72 -4.50 -0.93 -17.33
C LEU A 72 -4.50 -2.39 -17.80
N ALA A 73 -4.29 -3.35 -16.90
CA ALA A 73 -4.34 -4.78 -17.21
C ALA A 73 -5.72 -5.20 -17.74
N ASP A 74 -6.80 -4.72 -17.13
CA ASP A 74 -8.18 -4.94 -17.63
C ASP A 74 -8.39 -4.28 -19.01
N TYR A 75 -7.94 -3.04 -19.17
CA TYR A 75 -8.03 -2.30 -20.44
C TYR A 75 -7.32 -3.03 -21.58
N MET A 76 -6.11 -3.53 -21.33
CA MET A 76 -5.31 -4.29 -22.29
C MET A 76 -5.94 -5.65 -22.59
N GLY A 77 -6.38 -6.37 -21.58
CA GLY A 77 -7.03 -7.68 -21.72
C GLY A 77 -8.27 -7.63 -22.61
N LYS A 78 -9.12 -6.60 -22.44
CA LYS A 78 -10.30 -6.38 -23.29
C LYS A 78 -9.96 -6.08 -24.76
N ARG A 79 -8.72 -5.72 -25.05
CA ARG A 79 -8.21 -5.37 -26.39
C ARG A 79 -7.24 -6.40 -26.96
N ASN A 80 -7.01 -7.50 -26.25
CA ASN A 80 -6.01 -8.53 -26.58
C ASN A 80 -4.61 -7.93 -26.87
N GLN A 81 -4.21 -6.96 -26.08
CA GLN A 81 -2.91 -6.28 -26.19
C GLN A 81 -1.86 -6.99 -25.34
N SER A 82 -0.61 -6.99 -25.79
CA SER A 82 0.52 -7.58 -25.03
C SER A 82 1.19 -6.53 -24.14
N LEU A 83 1.82 -6.99 -23.06
CA LEU A 83 2.75 -6.17 -22.26
C LEU A 83 3.93 -5.64 -23.08
N ASP A 84 4.27 -6.32 -24.21
CA ASP A 84 5.30 -5.87 -25.16
C ASP A 84 4.81 -4.77 -26.13
N THR A 85 3.53 -4.36 -26.04
CA THR A 85 3.02 -3.24 -26.85
C THR A 85 3.89 -2.00 -26.59
N LEU A 86 4.41 -1.43 -27.68
CA LEU A 86 5.26 -0.24 -27.63
C LEU A 86 4.42 1.04 -27.62
N LEU A 87 4.79 1.97 -26.76
CA LEU A 87 4.31 3.34 -26.74
C LEU A 87 5.48 4.27 -27.05
N THR A 88 5.27 5.23 -27.93
CA THR A 88 6.26 6.28 -28.17
C THR A 88 6.23 7.26 -27.01
N VAL A 89 7.37 7.47 -26.38
CA VAL A 89 7.58 8.43 -25.29
C VAL A 89 8.14 9.70 -25.92
N GLU A 90 7.31 10.72 -26.04
CA GLU A 90 7.71 11.99 -26.60
C GLU A 90 8.40 12.87 -25.52
N LYS A 91 9.18 13.86 -25.95
CA LYS A 91 9.81 14.81 -25.02
C LYS A 91 8.77 15.59 -24.19
N SER A 92 7.60 15.85 -24.76
CA SER A 92 6.47 16.53 -24.10
C SER A 92 5.86 15.73 -22.94
N ASP A 93 6.02 14.40 -22.94
CA ASP A 93 5.53 13.50 -21.89
C ASP A 93 6.46 13.52 -20.67
N LEU A 94 7.71 13.96 -20.86
CA LEU A 94 8.76 13.99 -19.83
C LEU A 94 8.78 15.35 -19.13
N LYS A 95 7.80 15.57 -18.23
CA LYS A 95 7.70 16.82 -17.46
C LYS A 95 8.96 17.04 -16.61
N PRO A 96 9.53 18.28 -16.61
CA PRO A 96 10.83 18.53 -15.96
C PRO A 96 10.77 18.57 -14.43
N ASP A 97 9.67 19.08 -13.86
CA ASP A 97 9.59 19.47 -12.45
C ASP A 97 8.94 18.39 -11.55
N THR A 98 8.93 17.13 -11.97
CA THR A 98 8.38 16.01 -11.21
C THR A 98 9.42 14.90 -11.00
N TYR A 99 9.16 14.01 -10.05
CA TYR A 99 10.02 12.84 -9.83
C TYR A 99 9.90 11.84 -10.97
N SER A 100 10.97 11.64 -11.74
CA SER A 100 10.96 10.74 -12.89
C SER A 100 12.35 10.18 -13.25
N PRO A 101 12.71 9.01 -12.73
CA PRO A 101 13.88 8.26 -13.18
C PRO A 101 13.89 7.98 -14.68
N LEU A 102 12.71 7.81 -15.30
CA LEU A 102 12.58 7.65 -16.75
C LEU A 102 13.12 8.86 -17.50
N ARG A 103 12.66 10.07 -17.15
CA ARG A 103 13.15 11.32 -17.74
C ARG A 103 14.64 11.51 -17.51
N ASP A 104 15.11 11.22 -16.28
CA ASP A 104 16.52 11.41 -15.93
C ASP A 104 17.44 10.51 -16.77
N LYS A 105 16.94 9.33 -17.16
CA LYS A 105 17.66 8.41 -18.05
C LYS A 105 17.53 8.76 -19.54
N TYR A 106 16.40 9.28 -19.96
CA TYR A 106 16.06 9.54 -21.36
C TYR A 106 15.51 10.96 -21.55
N PRO A 107 16.29 12.03 -21.29
CA PRO A 107 15.78 13.40 -21.20
C PRO A 107 15.27 13.98 -22.52
N GLU A 108 15.66 13.40 -23.67
CA GLU A 108 15.29 13.93 -25.00
C GLU A 108 13.96 13.34 -25.52
N GLY A 109 13.45 12.25 -24.95
CA GLY A 109 12.28 11.57 -25.50
C GLY A 109 12.52 11.01 -26.92
N GLY A 110 11.45 10.79 -27.68
CA GLY A 110 11.51 10.33 -29.07
C GLY A 110 11.94 8.87 -29.21
N PHE A 111 11.54 8.02 -28.28
CA PHE A 111 11.85 6.58 -28.30
C PHE A 111 10.60 5.75 -28.00
N ASP A 112 10.61 4.49 -28.39
CA ASP A 112 9.56 3.53 -28.07
C ASP A 112 9.95 2.74 -26.81
N MET A 113 8.96 2.55 -25.91
CA MET A 113 9.09 1.75 -24.70
C MET A 113 7.89 0.83 -24.54
N SER A 114 8.12 -0.40 -24.09
CA SER A 114 7.03 -1.34 -23.85
C SER A 114 6.18 -0.94 -22.63
N ILE A 115 4.91 -1.31 -22.64
CA ILE A 115 4.02 -1.13 -21.48
C ILE A 115 4.62 -1.82 -20.23
N ALA A 116 5.25 -2.99 -20.41
CA ALA A 116 5.95 -3.67 -19.33
C ALA A 116 7.03 -2.80 -18.68
N GLU A 117 7.86 -2.14 -19.48
CA GLU A 117 8.93 -1.26 -18.95
C GLU A 117 8.35 0.00 -18.29
N LEU A 118 7.33 0.63 -18.88
CA LEU A 118 6.63 1.76 -18.27
C LEU A 118 5.99 1.38 -16.94
N LEU A 119 5.37 0.18 -16.84
CA LEU A 119 4.83 -0.34 -15.59
C LEU A 119 5.92 -0.59 -14.53
N LYS A 120 7.12 -1.06 -14.92
CA LYS A 120 8.25 -1.18 -13.99
C LYS A 120 8.67 0.19 -13.45
N TYR A 121 8.84 1.19 -14.32
CA TYR A 121 9.11 2.56 -13.85
C TYR A 121 8.01 3.06 -12.90
N THR A 122 6.75 2.84 -13.25
CA THR A 122 5.58 3.29 -12.45
C THR A 122 5.51 2.62 -11.09
N LEU A 123 5.66 1.29 -11.02
CA LEU A 123 5.43 0.52 -9.78
C LEU A 123 6.69 0.34 -8.95
N GLN A 124 7.83 -0.01 -9.56
CA GLN A 124 9.08 -0.26 -8.83
C GLN A 124 9.76 1.02 -8.38
N GLN A 125 9.82 2.02 -9.28
CA GLN A 125 10.53 3.28 -9.04
C GLN A 125 9.60 4.45 -8.74
N SER A 126 8.28 4.24 -8.82
CA SER A 126 7.28 5.27 -8.58
C SER A 126 7.36 6.48 -9.53
N ASP A 127 7.78 6.28 -10.79
CA ASP A 127 7.96 7.31 -11.80
C ASP A 127 6.64 8.00 -12.15
N ASN A 128 6.62 9.34 -12.11
CA ASN A 128 5.42 10.12 -12.35
C ASN A 128 5.11 10.26 -13.84
N ASN A 129 6.12 10.49 -14.68
CA ASN A 129 5.91 10.62 -16.13
C ASN A 129 5.47 9.28 -16.74
N ALA A 130 6.08 8.16 -16.35
CA ALA A 130 5.66 6.84 -16.79
C ALA A 130 4.19 6.55 -16.39
N CYS A 131 3.79 6.96 -15.18
CA CYS A 131 2.40 6.88 -14.74
C CYS A 131 1.46 7.68 -15.66
N ASP A 132 1.78 8.93 -15.93
CA ASP A 132 0.91 9.79 -16.74
C ASP A 132 0.84 9.35 -18.21
N ILE A 133 1.93 8.83 -18.78
CA ILE A 133 1.93 8.18 -20.10
C ILE A 133 0.94 7.01 -20.12
N LEU A 134 0.97 6.14 -19.10
CA LEU A 134 0.05 5.01 -19.00
C LEU A 134 -1.39 5.45 -18.74
N PHE A 135 -1.64 6.51 -17.96
CA PHE A 135 -2.98 7.10 -17.83
C PHE A 135 -3.50 7.62 -19.16
N HIS A 136 -2.67 8.36 -19.89
CA HIS A 136 -3.07 8.84 -21.22
C HIS A 136 -3.47 7.67 -22.14
N TYR A 137 -2.69 6.60 -22.15
CA TYR A 137 -2.95 5.41 -22.96
C TYR A 137 -4.26 4.70 -22.59
N GLN A 138 -4.60 4.58 -21.33
CA GLN A 138 -5.79 3.84 -20.86
C GLN A 138 -7.07 4.71 -20.75
N GLY A 139 -7.01 6.00 -21.05
CA GLY A 139 -8.16 6.91 -21.03
C GLY A 139 -8.34 7.69 -19.74
N GLY A 140 -7.22 7.95 -19.02
CA GLY A 140 -7.15 8.86 -17.89
C GLY A 140 -7.51 8.26 -16.52
N PRO A 141 -7.43 9.09 -15.46
CA PRO A 141 -7.75 8.69 -14.08
C PRO A 141 -9.18 8.15 -13.92
N ASP A 142 -10.15 8.75 -14.60
CA ASP A 142 -11.55 8.31 -14.62
C ASP A 142 -11.71 6.84 -15.03
N SER A 143 -10.90 6.38 -15.99
CA SER A 143 -10.91 4.98 -16.43
C SER A 143 -10.49 4.05 -15.30
N ALA A 144 -9.43 4.41 -14.58
CA ALA A 144 -8.98 3.66 -13.40
C ALA A 144 -10.04 3.69 -12.29
N ASN A 145 -10.58 4.86 -11.98
CA ASN A 145 -11.61 5.01 -10.95
C ASN A 145 -12.84 4.15 -11.22
N LYS A 146 -13.36 4.16 -12.47
CA LYS A 146 -14.49 3.32 -12.88
C LYS A 146 -14.19 1.83 -12.74
N TYR A 147 -12.97 1.40 -13.11
CA TYR A 147 -12.58 0.01 -12.97
C TYR A 147 -12.53 -0.40 -11.49
N ILE A 148 -11.89 0.37 -10.62
CA ILE A 148 -11.79 0.07 -9.18
C ILE A 148 -13.18 0.01 -8.54
N ARG A 149 -14.09 0.92 -8.88
CA ARG A 149 -15.47 0.88 -8.42
C ARG A 149 -16.23 -0.35 -8.91
N SER A 150 -15.93 -0.84 -10.12
CA SER A 150 -16.53 -2.07 -10.65
C SER A 150 -16.13 -3.34 -9.90
N LEU A 151 -14.99 -3.30 -9.18
CA LEU A 151 -14.55 -4.36 -8.27
C LEU A 151 -15.24 -4.31 -6.89
N GLY A 152 -16.17 -3.38 -6.68
CA GLY A 152 -16.87 -3.21 -5.42
C GLY A 152 -16.16 -2.30 -4.40
N ILE A 153 -15.05 -1.67 -4.77
CA ILE A 153 -14.33 -0.70 -3.94
C ILE A 153 -14.96 0.68 -4.15
N GLN A 154 -15.74 1.15 -3.15
CA GLN A 154 -16.46 2.43 -3.21
C GLN A 154 -15.76 3.55 -2.45
N ASP A 155 -15.03 3.22 -1.37
CA ASP A 155 -14.34 4.18 -0.50
C ASP A 155 -12.95 4.52 -1.04
N CYS A 156 -12.89 4.88 -2.32
CA CYS A 156 -11.69 5.27 -3.06
C CYS A 156 -12.08 6.19 -4.20
N GLU A 157 -11.27 7.21 -4.49
CA GLU A 157 -11.46 8.14 -5.61
C GLU A 157 -10.14 8.43 -6.30
N ILE A 158 -10.14 8.41 -7.64
CA ILE A 158 -8.98 8.75 -8.47
C ILE A 158 -9.47 9.66 -9.60
N THR A 159 -9.09 10.93 -9.54
CA THR A 159 -9.60 11.99 -10.44
C THR A 159 -8.50 12.79 -11.12
N HIS A 160 -7.27 12.72 -10.60
CA HIS A 160 -6.14 13.55 -11.06
C HIS A 160 -4.93 12.69 -11.43
N THR A 161 -4.15 13.18 -12.41
CA THR A 161 -2.85 12.62 -12.78
C THR A 161 -1.75 13.07 -11.83
N GLU A 162 -0.52 12.54 -11.99
CA GLU A 162 0.64 13.03 -11.23
C GLU A 162 0.96 14.49 -11.59
N ASN A 163 0.81 14.88 -12.87
CA ASN A 163 1.02 16.25 -13.29
C ASN A 163 0.01 17.21 -12.67
N ASP A 164 -1.28 16.83 -12.63
CA ASP A 164 -2.31 17.67 -11.98
C ASP A 164 -1.99 17.91 -10.50
N MET A 165 -1.62 16.87 -9.77
CA MET A 165 -1.25 16.96 -8.35
C MET A 165 0.04 17.76 -8.11
N HIS A 166 0.93 17.79 -9.10
CA HIS A 166 2.14 18.62 -9.05
C HIS A 166 1.83 20.10 -9.28
N GLU A 167 0.92 20.41 -10.22
CA GLU A 167 0.49 21.78 -10.52
C GLU A 167 -0.32 22.41 -9.36
N ASP A 168 -1.13 21.61 -8.67
CA ASP A 168 -1.91 22.04 -7.50
C ASP A 168 -1.92 20.95 -6.43
N LEU A 169 -1.23 21.20 -5.32
CA LEU A 169 -1.12 20.25 -4.21
C LEU A 169 -2.47 19.92 -3.54
N ASP A 170 -3.50 20.76 -3.69
CA ASP A 170 -4.83 20.45 -3.18
C ASP A 170 -5.47 19.28 -3.90
N PHE A 171 -5.09 19.02 -5.15
CA PHE A 171 -5.51 17.82 -5.89
C PHE A 171 -4.98 16.50 -5.32
N CYS A 172 -3.91 16.53 -4.51
CA CYS A 172 -3.46 15.36 -3.78
C CYS A 172 -4.56 14.78 -2.86
N TYR A 173 -5.40 15.64 -2.28
CA TYR A 173 -6.51 15.22 -1.41
C TYR A 173 -7.73 14.72 -2.20
N SER A 174 -7.81 15.01 -3.49
CA SER A 174 -8.88 14.52 -4.37
C SER A 174 -8.68 13.08 -4.83
N ASN A 175 -7.42 12.60 -4.84
CA ASN A 175 -7.08 11.19 -5.01
C ASN A 175 -6.96 10.53 -3.63
N TRP A 176 -7.99 9.86 -3.17
CA TRP A 176 -8.03 9.35 -1.80
C TRP A 176 -8.53 7.90 -1.69
N SER A 177 -8.23 7.27 -0.58
CA SER A 177 -8.79 5.98 -0.18
C SER A 177 -9.00 5.92 1.34
N THR A 178 -9.87 5.01 1.79
CA THR A 178 -9.80 4.53 3.17
C THR A 178 -8.78 3.38 3.26
N PRO A 179 -8.17 3.16 4.44
CA PRO A 179 -7.22 2.05 4.61
C PRO A 179 -7.82 0.69 4.24
N LEU A 180 -9.06 0.43 4.64
CA LEU A 180 -9.74 -0.83 4.35
C LEU A 180 -10.02 -1.01 2.85
N ALA A 181 -10.35 0.04 2.14
CA ALA A 181 -10.56 -0.02 0.69
C ALA A 181 -9.26 -0.44 -0.04
N ALA A 182 -8.13 0.14 0.35
CA ALA A 182 -6.82 -0.23 -0.19
C ALA A 182 -6.42 -1.68 0.15
N ALA A 183 -6.61 -2.11 1.40
CA ALA A 183 -6.34 -3.48 1.81
C ALA A 183 -7.24 -4.50 1.10
N LYS A 184 -8.54 -4.20 0.92
CA LYS A 184 -9.48 -5.03 0.14
C LYS A 184 -9.06 -5.14 -1.32
N LEU A 185 -8.59 -4.06 -1.94
CA LEU A 185 -8.12 -4.10 -3.32
C LEU A 185 -6.91 -5.04 -3.49
N LEU A 186 -5.98 -5.05 -2.52
CA LEU A 186 -4.87 -6.01 -2.50
C LEU A 186 -5.37 -7.46 -2.37
N GLU A 187 -6.36 -7.73 -1.52
CA GLU A 187 -6.97 -9.07 -1.39
C GLU A 187 -7.67 -9.52 -2.68
N ILE A 188 -8.45 -8.63 -3.30
CA ILE A 188 -9.10 -8.89 -4.59
C ILE A 188 -8.04 -9.20 -5.64
N PHE A 189 -6.99 -8.39 -5.77
CA PHE A 189 -5.89 -8.63 -6.70
C PHE A 189 -5.24 -9.99 -6.50
N ARG A 190 -4.98 -10.37 -5.26
CA ARG A 190 -4.31 -11.65 -4.96
C ARG A 190 -5.19 -12.86 -5.22
N ARG A 191 -6.49 -12.79 -4.87
CA ARG A 191 -7.38 -13.94 -4.82
C ARG A 191 -8.23 -14.13 -6.08
N GLU A 192 -8.67 -13.03 -6.68
CA GLU A 192 -9.63 -13.10 -7.79
C GLU A 192 -8.92 -13.18 -9.16
N PRO A 193 -9.50 -13.87 -10.13
CA PRO A 193 -9.02 -13.93 -11.51
C PRO A 193 -9.46 -12.69 -12.31
N LEU A 194 -8.96 -11.50 -11.95
CA LEU A 194 -9.40 -10.21 -12.51
C LEU A 194 -9.15 -10.09 -14.01
N PHE A 195 -8.06 -10.65 -14.49
CA PHE A 195 -7.58 -10.59 -15.87
C PHE A 195 -6.63 -11.76 -16.14
N ALA A 196 -6.08 -11.84 -17.36
CA ALA A 196 -5.18 -12.92 -17.73
C ALA A 196 -4.00 -13.06 -16.76
N LYS A 197 -3.62 -14.33 -16.50
CA LYS A 197 -2.56 -14.66 -15.53
C LYS A 197 -1.24 -13.94 -15.81
N GLU A 198 -0.90 -13.72 -17.07
CA GLU A 198 0.30 -13.01 -17.49
C GLU A 198 0.39 -11.60 -16.87
N TYR A 199 -0.69 -10.80 -16.96
CA TYR A 199 -0.72 -9.48 -16.36
C TYR A 199 -0.67 -9.54 -14.83
N LYS A 200 -1.38 -10.50 -14.24
CA LYS A 200 -1.41 -10.68 -12.80
C LYS A 200 -0.03 -11.02 -12.25
N ASP A 201 0.64 -12.00 -12.85
CA ASP A 201 1.98 -12.42 -12.46
C ASP A 201 2.99 -11.27 -12.63
N PHE A 202 2.88 -10.52 -13.73
CA PHE A 202 3.74 -9.37 -13.99
C PHE A 202 3.58 -8.28 -12.94
N ILE A 203 2.34 -7.87 -12.63
CA ILE A 203 2.08 -6.84 -11.60
C ILE A 203 2.54 -7.35 -10.23
N TYR A 204 2.24 -8.61 -9.89
CA TYR A 204 2.67 -9.22 -8.64
C TYR A 204 4.19 -9.15 -8.48
N GLN A 205 4.93 -9.62 -9.48
CA GLN A 205 6.39 -9.62 -9.45
C GLN A 205 6.95 -8.19 -9.40
N THR A 206 6.36 -7.27 -10.15
CA THR A 206 6.77 -5.86 -10.17
C THR A 206 6.59 -5.20 -8.80
N MET A 207 5.53 -5.54 -8.05
CA MET A 207 5.33 -5.08 -6.68
C MET A 207 6.32 -5.71 -5.69
N VAL A 208 6.67 -7.00 -5.88
CA VAL A 208 7.69 -7.67 -5.05
C VAL A 208 9.07 -7.05 -5.27
N GLU A 209 9.36 -6.59 -6.47
CA GLU A 209 10.60 -5.93 -6.85
C GLU A 209 10.57 -4.40 -6.62
N CYS A 210 9.64 -3.89 -5.81
CA CYS A 210 9.54 -2.46 -5.51
C CYS A 210 10.84 -1.93 -4.90
N GLN A 211 11.32 -0.80 -5.41
CA GLN A 211 12.61 -0.19 -5.02
C GLN A 211 12.45 0.98 -4.06
N THR A 212 11.22 1.50 -3.89
CA THR A 212 10.94 2.63 -3.00
C THR A 212 10.49 2.14 -1.62
N GLY A 213 10.71 2.96 -0.57
CA GLY A 213 10.20 2.70 0.78
C GLY A 213 10.79 1.46 1.46
N GLN A 214 12.05 1.17 1.21
CA GLN A 214 12.77 0.07 1.87
C GLN A 214 12.90 0.28 3.39
N ASP A 215 12.59 1.47 3.86
CA ASP A 215 12.51 1.90 5.26
C ASP A 215 11.07 1.87 5.84
N ARG A 216 10.09 1.32 5.11
CA ARG A 216 8.65 1.25 5.47
C ARG A 216 8.20 -0.17 5.74
N LEU A 217 7.14 -0.64 5.07
CA LEU A 217 6.54 -1.97 5.32
C LEU A 217 7.56 -3.11 5.28
N VAL A 218 8.52 -3.07 4.37
CA VAL A 218 9.51 -4.15 4.20
C VAL A 218 10.60 -4.15 5.25
N ALA A 219 10.93 -2.99 5.86
CA ALA A 219 12.08 -2.85 6.77
C ALA A 219 12.14 -3.90 7.88
N PRO A 220 11.07 -4.19 8.65
CA PRO A 220 11.10 -5.20 9.71
C PRO A 220 10.97 -6.64 9.19
N LEU A 221 10.74 -6.83 7.90
CA LEU A 221 10.46 -8.13 7.29
C LEU A 221 11.67 -8.71 6.53
N LEU A 222 12.71 -7.92 6.34
CA LEU A 222 13.96 -8.38 5.71
C LEU A 222 14.51 -9.58 6.50
N ASP A 223 15.07 -10.55 5.78
CA ASP A 223 15.69 -11.77 6.33
C ASP A 223 14.74 -12.78 7.02
N ASN A 224 13.41 -12.55 6.98
CA ASN A 224 12.44 -13.47 7.59
C ASN A 224 11.89 -14.52 6.60
N GLY A 225 12.40 -14.57 5.37
CA GLY A 225 11.97 -15.51 4.33
C GLY A 225 10.55 -15.26 3.83
N VAL A 226 9.99 -14.08 4.07
CA VAL A 226 8.66 -13.66 3.61
C VAL A 226 8.74 -13.03 2.20
N ILE A 227 7.65 -13.13 1.45
CA ILE A 227 7.49 -12.37 0.21
C ILE A 227 6.65 -11.14 0.52
N VAL A 228 7.15 -9.97 0.16
CA VAL A 228 6.44 -8.69 0.31
C VAL A 228 6.30 -8.05 -1.07
N GLY A 229 5.07 -7.80 -1.50
CA GLY A 229 4.81 -6.96 -2.66
C GLY A 229 4.10 -5.69 -2.20
N HIS A 230 4.65 -4.51 -2.52
CA HIS A 230 4.13 -3.26 -1.99
C HIS A 230 4.20 -2.09 -2.96
N LYS A 231 3.46 -1.02 -2.64
CA LYS A 231 3.51 0.27 -3.36
C LYS A 231 3.45 1.42 -2.38
N THR A 232 4.45 2.28 -2.46
CA THR A 232 4.57 3.49 -1.63
C THR A 232 3.89 4.71 -2.23
N GLY A 233 3.55 5.67 -1.37
CA GLY A 233 3.15 7.01 -1.73
C GLY A 233 3.84 8.04 -0.84
N THR A 234 4.38 9.11 -1.44
CA THR A 234 5.05 10.18 -0.70
C THR A 234 4.64 11.51 -1.29
N GLY A 235 4.12 12.40 -0.46
CA GLY A 235 3.71 13.75 -0.83
C GLY A 235 4.65 14.82 -0.33
N ASP A 236 4.56 15.98 -0.94
CA ASP A 236 5.20 17.20 -0.51
C ASP A 236 4.60 17.74 0.81
N ARG A 237 5.11 18.86 1.28
CA ARG A 237 4.53 19.55 2.42
C ARG A 237 3.53 20.61 1.97
N ASN A 238 2.36 20.63 2.61
CA ASN A 238 1.33 21.63 2.39
C ASN A 238 1.74 23.01 2.95
N ALA A 239 0.91 24.01 2.72
CA ALA A 239 1.15 25.40 3.18
C ALA A 239 1.32 25.52 4.71
N LYS A 240 0.89 24.52 5.49
CA LYS A 240 1.08 24.47 6.95
C LYS A 240 2.39 23.79 7.35
N GLY A 241 3.20 23.35 6.39
CA GLY A 241 4.44 22.61 6.62
C GLY A 241 4.23 21.13 6.97
N GLN A 242 3.00 20.61 6.86
CA GLN A 242 2.66 19.21 7.11
C GLN A 242 2.89 18.38 5.86
N GLN A 243 3.47 17.20 5.98
CA GLN A 243 3.59 16.25 4.86
C GLN A 243 2.19 15.73 4.50
N ILE A 244 1.75 15.98 3.26
CA ILE A 244 0.41 15.65 2.76
C ILE A 244 0.12 14.15 2.91
N GLY A 245 1.08 13.29 2.54
CA GLY A 245 0.96 11.86 2.66
C GLY A 245 2.30 11.15 2.71
N CYS A 246 2.40 10.14 3.58
CA CYS A 246 3.47 9.15 3.59
C CYS A 246 2.81 7.78 3.79
N ASN A 247 2.73 7.00 2.73
CA ASN A 247 1.90 5.80 2.68
C ASN A 247 2.70 4.59 2.22
N ASP A 248 2.23 3.42 2.62
CA ASP A 248 2.65 2.17 2.02
C ASP A 248 1.51 1.14 2.12
N ILE A 249 1.21 0.47 1.01
CA ILE A 249 0.25 -0.64 0.99
C ILE A 249 0.92 -1.88 0.41
N GLY A 250 0.62 -3.04 0.94
CA GLY A 250 1.26 -4.26 0.46
C GLY A 250 0.56 -5.54 0.90
N PHE A 251 1.00 -6.62 0.30
CA PHE A 251 0.68 -7.97 0.73
C PHE A 251 1.95 -8.67 1.22
N VAL A 252 1.77 -9.54 2.19
CA VAL A 252 2.83 -10.37 2.74
C VAL A 252 2.42 -11.83 2.64
N VAL A 253 3.35 -12.69 2.19
CA VAL A 253 3.20 -14.14 2.14
C VAL A 253 4.25 -14.75 3.06
N LEU A 254 3.80 -15.46 4.09
CA LEU A 254 4.65 -16.12 5.07
C LEU A 254 5.17 -17.47 4.53
N PRO A 255 6.30 -17.98 5.03
CA PRO A 255 6.85 -19.27 4.59
C PRO A 255 5.92 -20.48 4.81
N ASP A 256 5.02 -20.41 5.77
CA ASP A 256 4.01 -21.43 6.08
C ASP A 256 2.74 -21.35 5.22
N GLY A 257 2.67 -20.34 4.33
CA GLY A 257 1.57 -20.11 3.41
C GLY A 257 0.47 -19.16 3.91
N HIS A 258 0.52 -18.73 5.17
CA HIS A 258 -0.37 -17.67 5.64
C HIS A 258 -0.06 -16.35 4.97
N THR A 259 -1.04 -15.47 4.90
CA THR A 259 -0.92 -14.21 4.16
C THR A 259 -1.65 -13.08 4.86
N TYR A 260 -1.17 -11.87 4.67
CA TYR A 260 -1.96 -10.69 5.03
C TYR A 260 -1.78 -9.56 4.03
N SER A 261 -2.82 -8.76 3.88
CA SER A 261 -2.77 -7.46 3.19
C SER A 261 -2.79 -6.36 4.22
N ILE A 262 -1.96 -5.34 4.03
CA ILE A 262 -1.79 -4.23 4.95
C ILE A 262 -1.79 -2.91 4.19
N ALA A 263 -2.45 -1.90 4.74
CA ALA A 263 -2.44 -0.54 4.25
C ALA A 263 -2.18 0.42 5.42
N VAL A 264 -1.15 1.24 5.29
CA VAL A 264 -0.79 2.26 6.29
C VAL A 264 -0.69 3.61 5.58
N PHE A 265 -1.50 4.55 6.05
CA PHE A 265 -1.55 5.92 5.55
C PHE A 265 -1.18 6.87 6.68
N VAL A 266 -0.28 7.80 6.42
CA VAL A 266 0.11 8.90 7.31
C VAL A 266 -0.19 10.20 6.59
N LYS A 267 -1.17 10.97 7.07
CA LYS A 267 -1.70 12.17 6.44
C LYS A 267 -1.42 13.39 7.31
N ASP A 268 -1.16 14.54 6.65
CA ASP A 268 -0.99 15.86 7.27
C ASP A 268 0.00 15.85 8.46
N SER A 269 1.13 15.16 8.26
CA SER A 269 2.09 14.88 9.31
C SER A 269 3.02 16.07 9.58
N GLU A 270 3.14 16.43 10.87
CA GLU A 270 4.17 17.36 11.36
C GLU A 270 5.49 16.67 11.69
N GLU A 271 5.52 15.33 11.63
CA GLU A 271 6.72 14.55 11.86
C GLU A 271 7.73 14.71 10.71
N SER A 272 8.97 14.34 10.97
CA SER A 272 9.99 14.26 9.90
C SER A 272 9.70 13.11 8.95
N SER A 273 10.20 13.18 7.71
CA SER A 273 10.01 12.09 6.74
C SER A 273 10.58 10.74 7.23
N PRO A 274 11.76 10.68 7.89
CA PRO A 274 12.21 9.44 8.51
C PRO A 274 11.29 8.91 9.61
N GLU A 275 10.68 9.80 10.42
CA GLU A 275 9.74 9.37 11.45
C GLU A 275 8.44 8.82 10.84
N ASN A 276 7.95 9.43 9.76
CA ASN A 276 6.80 8.91 9.02
C ASN A 276 7.07 7.50 8.45
N SER A 277 8.24 7.28 7.87
CA SER A 277 8.65 5.93 7.43
C SER A 277 8.73 4.96 8.59
N LYS A 278 9.28 5.39 9.73
CA LYS A 278 9.37 4.58 10.94
C LYS A 278 8.00 4.19 11.51
N ILE A 279 7.02 5.07 11.49
CA ILE A 279 5.63 4.75 11.89
C ILE A 279 5.12 3.57 11.07
N ILE A 280 5.33 3.57 9.75
CA ILE A 280 4.90 2.48 8.87
C ILE A 280 5.65 1.18 9.19
N ALA A 281 6.96 1.25 9.42
CA ALA A 281 7.77 0.11 9.78
C ALA A 281 7.36 -0.49 11.15
N ASP A 282 7.11 0.35 12.15
CA ASP A 282 6.67 -0.09 13.49
C ASP A 282 5.29 -0.80 13.39
N VAL A 283 4.35 -0.27 12.61
CA VAL A 283 3.05 -0.90 12.34
C VAL A 283 3.25 -2.26 11.66
N SER A 284 4.09 -2.33 10.63
CA SER A 284 4.40 -3.57 9.92
C SER A 284 4.99 -4.63 10.85
N HIS A 285 5.91 -4.23 11.73
CA HIS A 285 6.50 -5.12 12.73
C HIS A 285 5.46 -5.69 13.69
N ILE A 286 4.59 -4.84 14.22
CA ILE A 286 3.51 -5.26 15.15
C ILE A 286 2.58 -6.27 14.48
N VAL A 287 2.18 -6.01 13.23
CA VAL A 287 1.31 -6.90 12.46
C VAL A 287 2.00 -8.25 12.24
N TYR A 288 3.24 -8.25 11.79
CA TYR A 288 4.02 -9.47 11.56
C TYR A 288 4.13 -10.32 12.83
N GLU A 289 4.55 -9.72 13.94
CA GLU A 289 4.67 -10.39 15.24
C GLU A 289 3.33 -10.95 15.74
N TYR A 290 2.24 -10.24 15.51
CA TYR A 290 0.91 -10.70 15.87
C TYR A 290 0.51 -11.92 15.04
N VAL A 291 0.66 -11.86 13.72
CA VAL A 291 0.31 -12.96 12.81
C VAL A 291 1.15 -14.20 13.14
N MET A 292 2.46 -14.05 13.31
CA MET A 292 3.35 -15.17 13.65
C MET A 292 3.00 -15.85 14.99
N LYS A 293 2.33 -15.15 15.91
CA LYS A 293 1.89 -15.71 17.21
C LYS A 293 0.51 -16.35 17.16
N THR A 294 -0.37 -15.86 16.29
CA THR A 294 -1.79 -16.25 16.30
C THR A 294 -2.15 -17.30 15.25
N VAL A 295 -1.38 -17.42 14.20
CA VAL A 295 -1.64 -18.29 13.04
C VAL A 295 -0.84 -19.61 13.10
N LYS A 296 -0.47 -20.02 14.31
CA LYS A 296 0.22 -21.30 14.55
C LYS A 296 -0.74 -22.48 14.64
#